data_9c0ba7d8ae8af43d4a4216415b803815
#
_entry.id   9c0ba7d8ae8af43d4a4216415b803815
#
_cell.length_a   1.000
_cell.length_b   1.000
_cell.length_c   1.000
_cell.angle_alpha   90.00
_cell.angle_beta   90.00
_cell.angle_gamma   90.00
#
_symmetry.space_group_name_H-M   'P 1'
#
loop_
_entity.id
_entity.type
_entity.pdbx_description
1 polymer ?
#
loop_
_entity_poly.entity_id
_entity_poly.type
_entity_poly.pdbx_seq_one_letter_code
_entity_poly.pdbx_strand_id
1 'polypeptide(L)'
;MTTHAPDQLAVADTLLGLLGDSVTEPRPDTQLEALTLAVAADLPVLLWGEPGIGKTAALNRLAETLDLPLTTVIASVHEPSDFSGLPVVGDDPAVQGVPMAPPDWAVRLVRAGRGLLFLDELSTAPPAVQAALLRLVLERRVGALRLPPGVRIVAAANPRSSAADGWELSPPLANRFVHLQWAHDHEVVVRGLGG
;
A
#
# COMPACT_ATOMS: atom_id res chain seq x y z
N MET A 1 18.48 35.14 -22.91
CA MET A 1 17.21 35.15 -22.18
C MET A 1 17.22 33.94 -21.27
N THR A 2 17.62 34.12 -20.02
CA THR A 2 17.71 33.06 -19.00
C THR A 2 16.39 33.09 -18.24
N THR A 3 15.55 32.09 -18.45
CA THR A 3 14.33 31.85 -17.68
C THR A 3 14.73 31.38 -16.28
N HIS A 4 14.51 32.25 -15.31
CA HIS A 4 14.71 31.98 -13.89
C HIS A 4 13.59 31.02 -13.45
N ALA A 5 13.92 29.79 -13.05
CA ALA A 5 12.99 28.89 -12.40
C ALA A 5 12.62 29.47 -11.02
N PRO A 6 11.34 29.46 -10.61
CA PRO A 6 10.95 29.97 -9.30
C PRO A 6 11.65 29.15 -8.21
N ASP A 7 12.18 29.87 -7.23
CA ASP A 7 12.88 29.31 -6.07
C ASP A 7 11.96 28.34 -5.31
N GLN A 8 12.27 27.05 -5.37
CA GLN A 8 11.49 25.99 -4.73
C GLN A 8 11.43 26.15 -3.18
N LEU A 9 12.41 26.82 -2.59
CA LEU A 9 12.43 27.16 -1.18
C LEU A 9 11.37 28.21 -0.82
N ALA A 10 11.18 29.23 -1.68
CA ALA A 10 10.17 30.27 -1.45
C ALA A 10 8.74 29.72 -1.54
N VAL A 11 8.49 28.74 -2.40
CA VAL A 11 7.20 28.06 -2.50
C VAL A 11 6.95 27.18 -1.28
N ALA A 12 7.96 26.48 -0.78
CA ALA A 12 7.85 25.66 0.43
C ALA A 12 7.56 26.51 1.68
N ASP A 13 8.25 27.65 1.85
CA ASP A 13 8.01 28.58 2.96
C ASP A 13 6.61 29.23 2.89
N THR A 14 6.12 29.53 1.70
CA THR A 14 4.76 30.06 1.51
C THR A 14 3.69 29.01 1.84
N LEU A 15 3.91 27.75 1.48
CA LEU A 15 3.00 26.64 1.80
C LEU A 15 3.02 26.31 3.30
N LEU A 16 4.19 26.37 3.96
CA LEU A 16 4.33 26.22 5.41
C LEU A 16 3.64 27.36 6.16
N GLY A 17 3.70 28.58 5.67
CA GLY A 17 3.01 29.74 6.26
C GLY A 17 1.47 29.68 6.10
N LEU A 18 0.97 29.01 5.09
CA LEU A 18 -0.48 28.78 4.89
C LEU A 18 -1.02 27.64 5.77
N LEU A 19 -0.16 26.75 6.24
CA LEU A 19 -0.51 25.62 7.10
C LEU A 19 -0.48 25.96 8.59
N GLY A 20 -0.57 27.22 8.98
CA GLY A 20 -0.70 27.75 10.34
C GLY A 20 -0.36 26.77 11.47
N ASP A 21 0.26 27.22 12.55
CA ASP A 21 0.81 26.50 13.72
C ASP A 21 -0.16 25.58 14.51
N SER A 22 -1.26 25.12 13.93
CA SER A 22 -2.12 24.10 14.51
C SER A 22 -1.76 22.74 13.93
N VAL A 23 -0.79 22.06 14.50
CA VAL A 23 -0.72 20.58 14.42
C VAL A 23 -1.92 20.05 15.21
N THR A 24 -3.10 20.21 14.63
CA THR A 24 -4.31 19.55 15.10
C THR A 24 -4.14 18.08 14.73
N GLU A 25 -4.35 17.19 15.69
CA GLU A 25 -4.38 15.76 15.39
C GLU A 25 -5.30 15.52 14.17
N PRO A 26 -4.85 14.75 13.16
CA PRO A 26 -5.61 14.60 11.94
C PRO A 26 -6.98 13.98 12.26
N ARG A 27 -8.04 14.71 11.92
CA ARG A 27 -9.42 14.20 12.09
C ARG A 27 -9.59 12.96 11.18
N PRO A 28 -10.39 11.98 11.59
CA PRO A 28 -10.63 10.75 10.81
C PRO A 28 -11.09 11.02 9.38
N ASP A 29 -11.92 12.02 9.17
CA ASP A 29 -12.35 12.45 7.84
C ASP A 29 -11.16 12.89 6.97
N THR A 30 -10.22 13.63 7.57
CA THR A 30 -9.00 14.09 6.86
C THR A 30 -8.08 12.92 6.47
N GLN A 31 -8.01 11.88 7.30
CA GLN A 31 -7.19 10.69 6.99
C GLN A 31 -7.79 9.90 5.82
N LEU A 32 -9.11 9.72 5.81
CA LEU A 32 -9.80 9.04 4.72
C LEU A 32 -9.74 9.86 3.42
N GLU A 33 -9.86 11.17 3.49
CA GLU A 33 -9.68 12.06 2.35
C GLU A 33 -8.26 11.98 1.77
N ALA A 34 -7.23 12.04 2.63
CA ALA A 34 -5.83 11.91 2.22
C ALA A 34 -5.56 10.55 1.55
N LEU A 35 -6.10 9.47 2.13
CA LEU A 35 -6.01 8.13 1.58
C LEU A 35 -6.69 8.06 0.20
N THR A 36 -7.91 8.61 0.09
CA THR A 36 -8.67 8.63 -1.16
C THR A 36 -7.95 9.39 -2.26
N LEU A 37 -7.40 10.57 -1.94
CA LEU A 37 -6.63 11.38 -2.89
C LEU A 37 -5.36 10.66 -3.36
N ALA A 38 -4.60 10.05 -2.44
CA ALA A 38 -3.38 9.33 -2.78
C ALA A 38 -3.69 8.12 -3.68
N VAL A 39 -4.72 7.34 -3.35
CA VAL A 39 -5.17 6.19 -4.15
C VAL A 39 -5.68 6.63 -5.53
N ALA A 40 -6.44 7.72 -5.62
CA ALA A 40 -6.89 8.29 -6.89
C ALA A 40 -5.72 8.75 -7.76
N ALA A 41 -4.68 9.32 -7.14
CA ALA A 41 -3.45 9.75 -7.82
C ALA A 41 -2.49 8.61 -8.19
N ASP A 42 -2.87 7.35 -7.98
CA ASP A 42 -2.04 6.14 -8.20
C ASP A 42 -0.73 6.12 -7.40
N LEU A 43 -0.74 6.73 -6.22
CA LEU A 43 0.38 6.70 -5.29
C LEU A 43 0.24 5.49 -4.36
N PRO A 44 1.27 4.64 -4.21
CA PRO A 44 1.27 3.61 -3.18
C PRO A 44 1.21 4.23 -1.79
N VAL A 45 0.34 3.73 -0.92
CA VAL A 45 0.12 4.27 0.43
C VAL A 45 0.47 3.23 1.48
N LEU A 46 1.14 3.66 2.55
CA LEU A 46 1.39 2.87 3.75
C LEU A 46 0.66 3.48 4.95
N LEU A 47 -0.29 2.73 5.48
CA LEU A 47 -1.06 3.09 6.66
C LEU A 47 -0.35 2.59 7.92
N TRP A 48 0.12 3.51 8.76
CA TRP A 48 0.65 3.21 10.08
C TRP A 48 -0.45 3.30 11.12
N GLY A 49 -0.61 2.27 11.94
CA GLY A 49 -1.58 2.33 13.02
C GLY A 49 -1.64 1.02 13.81
N GLU A 50 -2.13 1.10 15.04
CA GLU A 50 -2.25 -0.03 15.95
C GLU A 50 -3.12 -1.16 15.36
N PRO A 51 -2.90 -2.41 15.77
CA PRO A 51 -3.79 -3.51 15.41
C PRO A 51 -5.24 -3.22 15.85
N GLY A 52 -6.19 -3.61 15.03
CA GLY A 52 -7.62 -3.52 15.39
C GLY A 52 -8.26 -2.13 15.27
N ILE A 53 -7.55 -1.08 14.86
CA ILE A 53 -8.11 0.28 14.71
C ILE A 53 -8.95 0.50 13.44
N GLY A 54 -9.33 -0.56 12.74
CA GLY A 54 -10.25 -0.46 11.60
C GLY A 54 -9.62 -0.14 10.24
N LYS A 55 -8.29 -0.31 10.06
CA LYS A 55 -7.62 -0.11 8.75
C LYS A 55 -8.30 -0.90 7.63
N THR A 56 -8.55 -2.18 7.84
CA THR A 56 -9.20 -3.05 6.84
C THR A 56 -10.63 -2.62 6.54
N ALA A 57 -11.38 -2.19 7.56
CA ALA A 57 -12.75 -1.68 7.36
C ALA A 57 -12.77 -0.40 6.53
N ALA A 58 -11.83 0.52 6.77
CA ALA A 58 -11.68 1.73 5.97
C ALA A 58 -11.34 1.42 4.50
N LEU A 59 -10.47 0.42 4.26
CA LEU A 59 -10.12 0.01 2.90
C LEU A 59 -11.26 -0.70 2.16
N ASN A 60 -12.10 -1.48 2.86
CA ASN A 60 -13.32 -2.03 2.29
C ASN A 60 -14.26 -0.90 1.81
N ARG A 61 -14.52 0.09 2.68
CA ARG A 61 -15.36 1.25 2.33
C ARG A 61 -14.77 2.07 1.19
N LEU A 62 -13.45 2.27 1.17
CA LEU A 62 -12.77 2.95 0.07
C LEU A 62 -12.92 2.19 -1.25
N ALA A 63 -12.73 0.88 -1.23
CA ALA A 63 -12.89 0.01 -2.39
C ALA A 63 -14.31 0.06 -2.95
N GLU A 64 -15.33 0.01 -2.08
CA GLU A 64 -16.74 0.20 -2.45
C GLU A 64 -16.99 1.58 -3.06
N THR A 65 -16.49 2.65 -2.43
CA THR A 65 -16.67 4.03 -2.91
C THR A 65 -16.05 4.26 -4.28
N LEU A 66 -14.88 3.65 -4.54
CA LEU A 66 -14.16 3.76 -5.81
C LEU A 66 -14.59 2.70 -6.84
N ASP A 67 -15.53 1.83 -6.49
CA ASP A 67 -15.94 0.67 -7.30
C ASP A 67 -14.73 -0.17 -7.75
N LEU A 68 -13.80 -0.45 -6.83
CA LEU A 68 -12.61 -1.27 -7.08
C LEU A 68 -12.72 -2.62 -6.37
N PRO A 69 -12.52 -3.76 -7.06
CA PRO A 69 -12.38 -5.05 -6.39
C PRO A 69 -11.22 -5.01 -5.39
N LEU A 70 -11.48 -5.36 -4.12
CA LEU A 70 -10.45 -5.45 -3.09
C LEU A 70 -9.80 -6.84 -3.13
N THR A 71 -8.48 -6.86 -3.15
CA THR A 71 -7.67 -8.07 -2.99
C THR A 71 -6.73 -7.86 -1.81
N THR A 72 -6.92 -8.63 -0.74
CA THR A 72 -6.07 -8.58 0.45
C THR A 72 -5.02 -9.68 0.40
N VAL A 73 -3.78 -9.31 0.67
CA VAL A 73 -2.62 -10.20 0.78
C VAL A 73 -1.93 -9.90 2.11
N ILE A 74 -1.90 -10.87 3.03
CA ILE A 74 -1.26 -10.72 4.34
C ILE A 74 0.23 -11.06 4.18
N ALA A 75 1.07 -10.04 4.21
CA ALA A 75 2.49 -10.19 3.88
C ALA A 75 3.26 -11.12 4.84
N SER A 76 2.85 -11.18 6.11
CA SER A 76 3.50 -11.97 7.16
C SER A 76 3.36 -13.49 6.99
N VAL A 77 2.30 -13.95 6.29
CA VAL A 77 2.03 -15.39 6.11
C VAL A 77 2.51 -15.92 4.75
N HIS A 78 3.05 -15.05 3.91
CA HIS A 78 3.51 -15.39 2.57
C HIS A 78 5.02 -15.61 2.51
N GLU A 79 5.44 -16.42 1.54
CA GLU A 79 6.84 -16.61 1.17
C GLU A 79 7.23 -15.76 -0.03
N PRO A 80 8.53 -15.51 -0.29
CA PRO A 80 8.99 -14.75 -1.47
C PRO A 80 8.50 -15.33 -2.79
N SER A 81 8.32 -16.64 -2.88
CA SER A 81 7.78 -17.36 -4.05
C SER A 81 6.35 -16.96 -4.39
N ASP A 82 5.54 -16.56 -3.40
CA ASP A 82 4.16 -16.10 -3.60
C ASP A 82 4.08 -14.76 -4.35
N PHE A 83 5.20 -14.03 -4.41
CA PHE A 83 5.34 -12.78 -5.17
C PHE A 83 6.17 -12.94 -6.44
N SER A 84 7.08 -13.92 -6.46
CA SER A 84 7.95 -14.20 -7.61
C SER A 84 7.32 -15.18 -8.60
N GLY A 85 6.32 -15.93 -8.16
CA GLY A 85 5.76 -17.07 -8.87
C GLY A 85 6.48 -18.38 -8.54
N LEU A 86 5.83 -19.49 -8.85
CA LEU A 86 6.37 -20.85 -8.68
C LEU A 86 6.96 -21.36 -10.01
N PRO A 87 8.16 -21.98 -10.00
CA PRO A 87 8.71 -22.55 -11.21
C PRO A 87 7.83 -23.71 -11.69
N VAL A 88 7.47 -23.69 -12.97
CA VAL A 88 6.72 -24.77 -13.61
C VAL A 88 7.66 -25.49 -14.56
N VAL A 89 7.88 -26.78 -14.31
CA VAL A 89 8.62 -27.64 -15.23
C VAL A 89 7.63 -28.08 -16.30
N GLY A 90 7.83 -27.61 -17.53
CA GLY A 90 7.04 -28.03 -18.69
C GLY A 90 7.87 -28.92 -19.59
N ASP A 91 7.23 -29.87 -20.28
CA ASP A 91 7.86 -30.78 -21.22
C ASP A 91 8.00 -30.21 -22.64
N ASP A 92 7.70 -28.92 -22.84
CA ASP A 92 7.79 -28.27 -24.15
C ASP A 92 9.24 -27.86 -24.46
N PRO A 93 9.93 -28.54 -25.39
CA PRO A 93 11.31 -28.25 -25.75
C PRO A 93 11.50 -26.88 -26.44
N ALA A 94 10.42 -26.23 -26.84
CA ALA A 94 10.46 -24.88 -27.44
C ALA A 94 10.55 -23.79 -26.37
N VAL A 95 10.25 -24.08 -25.11
CA VAL A 95 10.33 -23.12 -23.99
C VAL A 95 11.76 -23.04 -23.49
N GLN A 96 12.45 -21.94 -23.82
CA GLN A 96 13.77 -21.65 -23.24
C GLN A 96 13.61 -21.06 -21.85
N GLY A 97 14.04 -21.79 -20.82
CA GLY A 97 13.97 -21.38 -19.42
C GLY A 97 12.83 -22.03 -18.65
N VAL A 98 12.72 -21.70 -17.36
CA VAL A 98 11.67 -22.19 -16.46
C VAL A 98 10.60 -21.11 -16.31
N PRO A 99 9.38 -21.32 -16.84
CA PRO A 99 8.29 -20.37 -16.63
C PRO A 99 7.90 -20.32 -15.16
N MET A 100 7.58 -19.12 -14.69
CA MET A 100 7.14 -18.86 -13.32
C MET A 100 5.62 -18.67 -13.31
N ALA A 101 4.88 -19.63 -12.73
CA ALA A 101 3.43 -19.53 -12.58
C ALA A 101 3.11 -18.44 -11.53
N PRO A 102 2.34 -17.42 -11.89
CA PRO A 102 1.98 -16.36 -10.96
C PRO A 102 0.92 -16.85 -9.97
N PRO A 103 0.83 -16.24 -8.77
CA PRO A 103 -0.21 -16.55 -7.81
C PRO A 103 -1.60 -16.13 -8.33
N ASP A 104 -2.62 -16.85 -7.90
CA ASP A 104 -3.99 -16.66 -8.36
C ASP A 104 -4.55 -15.25 -8.09
N TRP A 105 -4.19 -14.66 -6.95
CA TRP A 105 -4.61 -13.28 -6.62
C TRP A 105 -4.12 -12.26 -7.67
N ALA A 106 -2.89 -12.43 -8.19
CA ALA A 106 -2.34 -11.56 -9.23
C ALA A 106 -3.02 -11.78 -10.58
N VAL A 107 -3.32 -13.04 -10.92
CA VAL A 107 -4.07 -13.39 -12.12
C VAL A 107 -5.46 -12.75 -12.11
N ARG A 108 -6.16 -12.79 -10.95
CA ARG A 108 -7.47 -12.13 -10.80
C ARG A 108 -7.39 -10.63 -11.04
N LEU A 109 -6.42 -9.94 -10.44
CA LEU A 109 -6.21 -8.50 -10.64
C LEU A 109 -5.93 -8.14 -12.10
N VAL A 110 -5.09 -8.94 -12.78
CA VAL A 110 -4.78 -8.73 -14.20
C VAL A 110 -6.02 -8.93 -15.07
N ARG A 111 -6.82 -9.95 -14.81
CA ARG A 111 -8.08 -10.21 -15.55
C ARG A 111 -9.12 -9.11 -15.32
N ALA A 112 -9.21 -8.58 -14.10
CA ALA A 112 -10.12 -7.50 -13.79
C ALA A 112 -9.69 -6.16 -14.40
N GLY A 113 -8.40 -6.00 -14.73
CA GLY A 113 -7.83 -4.77 -15.29
C GLY A 113 -7.74 -3.60 -14.30
N ARG A 114 -8.37 -3.73 -13.13
CA ARG A 114 -8.42 -2.73 -12.05
C ARG A 114 -8.62 -3.42 -10.71
N GLY A 115 -8.33 -2.72 -9.61
CA GLY A 115 -8.55 -3.22 -8.26
C GLY A 115 -7.77 -2.45 -7.21
N LEU A 116 -8.08 -2.70 -5.96
CA LEU A 116 -7.32 -2.25 -4.80
C LEU A 116 -6.57 -3.45 -4.21
N LEU A 117 -5.25 -3.45 -4.37
CA LEU A 117 -4.37 -4.43 -3.74
C LEU A 117 -3.99 -3.93 -2.35
N PHE A 118 -4.42 -4.63 -1.34
CA PHE A 118 -4.10 -4.37 0.06
C PHE A 118 -3.05 -5.35 0.56
N LEU A 119 -1.89 -4.83 0.94
CA LEU A 119 -0.78 -5.58 1.55
C LEU A 119 -0.82 -5.37 3.06
N ASP A 120 -1.41 -6.30 3.78
CA ASP A 120 -1.54 -6.18 5.23
C ASP A 120 -0.33 -6.76 5.97
N GLU A 121 -0.11 -6.30 7.20
CA GLU A 121 0.97 -6.75 8.08
C GLU A 121 2.39 -6.61 7.50
N LEU A 122 2.64 -5.50 6.78
CA LEU A 122 3.91 -5.31 6.08
C LEU A 122 5.12 -5.25 7.03
N SER A 123 4.96 -4.70 8.25
CA SER A 123 6.02 -4.60 9.27
C SER A 123 6.40 -5.92 9.91
N THR A 124 5.57 -6.96 9.81
CA THR A 124 5.85 -8.30 10.32
C THR A 124 6.35 -9.26 9.23
N ALA A 125 6.38 -8.80 7.97
CA ALA A 125 6.90 -9.58 6.85
C ALA A 125 8.42 -9.78 6.94
N PRO A 126 8.94 -11.01 6.77
CA PRO A 126 10.38 -11.27 6.75
C PRO A 126 11.11 -10.44 5.68
N PRO A 127 12.41 -10.12 5.87
CA PRO A 127 13.18 -9.31 4.92
C PRO A 127 13.17 -9.83 3.48
N ALA A 128 13.16 -11.15 3.29
CA ALA A 128 13.09 -11.77 1.96
C ALA A 128 11.73 -11.48 1.27
N VAL A 129 10.63 -11.48 2.03
CA VAL A 129 9.30 -11.11 1.55
C VAL A 129 9.25 -9.63 1.22
N GLN A 130 9.81 -8.76 2.09
CA GLN A 130 9.90 -7.33 1.83
C GLN A 130 10.68 -7.01 0.53
N ALA A 131 11.75 -7.76 0.24
CA ALA A 131 12.50 -7.63 -1.02
C ALA A 131 11.66 -8.02 -2.24
N ALA A 132 10.84 -9.06 -2.14
CA ALA A 132 9.92 -9.46 -3.21
C ALA A 132 8.80 -8.41 -3.40
N LEU A 133 8.27 -7.86 -2.31
CA LEU A 133 7.27 -6.79 -2.33
C LEU A 133 7.81 -5.47 -2.91
N LEU A 134 9.10 -5.18 -2.72
CA LEU A 134 9.73 -4.01 -3.34
C LEU A 134 9.58 -4.06 -4.86
N ARG A 135 9.80 -5.23 -5.46
CA ARG A 135 9.62 -5.41 -6.90
C ARG A 135 8.16 -5.23 -7.33
N LEU A 136 7.23 -5.74 -6.55
CA LEU A 136 5.79 -5.56 -6.78
C LEU A 136 5.41 -4.08 -6.78
N VAL A 137 5.85 -3.31 -5.79
CA VAL A 137 5.51 -1.89 -5.65
C VAL A 137 6.22 -1.04 -6.69
N LEU A 138 7.49 -1.29 -6.94
CA LEU A 138 8.34 -0.49 -7.85
C LEU A 138 8.06 -0.78 -9.32
N GLU A 139 8.05 -2.06 -9.69
CA GLU A 139 7.95 -2.50 -11.08
C GLU A 139 6.51 -2.85 -11.50
N ARG A 140 5.59 -2.91 -10.54
CA ARG A 140 4.21 -3.36 -10.76
C ARG A 140 4.17 -4.77 -11.35
N ARG A 141 5.07 -5.66 -10.87
CA ARG A 141 5.23 -7.02 -11.38
C ARG A 141 5.13 -8.06 -10.28
N VAL A 142 4.48 -9.17 -10.63
CA VAL A 142 4.38 -10.39 -9.82
C VAL A 142 4.81 -11.56 -10.72
N GLY A 143 5.99 -12.09 -10.47
CA GLY A 143 6.59 -13.04 -11.39
C GLY A 143 6.72 -12.45 -12.80
N ALA A 144 6.15 -13.14 -13.79
CA ALA A 144 6.09 -12.69 -15.17
C ALA A 144 4.96 -11.70 -15.45
N LEU A 145 3.93 -11.62 -14.59
CA LEU A 145 2.77 -10.75 -14.79
C LEU A 145 3.09 -9.29 -14.47
N ARG A 146 2.58 -8.39 -15.29
CA ARG A 146 2.54 -6.96 -15.00
C ARG A 146 1.14 -6.57 -14.54
N LEU A 147 1.03 -5.91 -13.40
CA LEU A 147 -0.23 -5.39 -12.92
C LEU A 147 -0.71 -4.23 -13.80
N PRO A 148 -2.00 -4.19 -14.14
CA PRO A 148 -2.59 -3.10 -14.92
C PRO A 148 -2.47 -1.75 -14.22
N PRO A 149 -2.47 -0.63 -14.98
CA PRO A 149 -2.49 0.72 -14.41
C PRO A 149 -3.71 1.00 -13.51
N GLY A 150 -4.81 0.28 -13.72
CA GLY A 150 -6.02 0.39 -12.90
C GLY A 150 -5.93 -0.26 -11.51
N VAL A 151 -4.83 -0.95 -11.19
CA VAL A 151 -4.60 -1.52 -9.85
C VAL A 151 -3.96 -0.47 -8.95
N ARG A 152 -4.56 -0.22 -7.79
CA ARG A 152 -4.04 0.66 -6.74
C ARG A 152 -3.41 -0.18 -5.64
N ILE A 153 -2.36 0.34 -4.99
CA ILE A 153 -1.63 -0.39 -3.95
C ILE A 153 -1.73 0.38 -2.64
N VAL A 154 -2.25 -0.27 -1.60
CA VAL A 154 -2.23 0.22 -0.23
C VAL A 154 -1.62 -0.86 0.65
N ALA A 155 -0.76 -0.47 1.57
CA ALA A 155 -0.17 -1.36 2.57
C ALA A 155 -0.54 -0.91 3.98
N ALA A 156 -0.48 -1.82 4.95
CA ALA A 156 -0.60 -1.50 6.36
C ALA A 156 0.58 -2.06 7.15
N ALA A 157 0.99 -1.27 8.13
CA ALA A 157 2.04 -1.63 9.08
C ALA A 157 1.65 -1.21 10.50
N ASN A 158 2.12 -1.96 11.48
CA ASN A 158 1.95 -1.62 12.88
C ASN A 158 3.20 -0.87 13.36
N PRO A 159 3.05 0.13 14.27
CA PRO A 159 4.17 0.81 14.90
C PRO A 159 5.06 -0.19 15.66
N ARG A 160 6.35 0.13 15.81
CA ARG A 160 7.30 -0.70 16.55
C ARG A 160 6.90 -0.95 18.00
N SER A 161 6.19 -0.02 18.62
CA SER A 161 5.70 -0.14 20.00
C SER A 161 4.71 -1.30 20.18
N SER A 162 4.02 -1.70 19.13
CA SER A 162 3.00 -2.75 19.14
C SER A 162 3.40 -4.03 18.39
N ALA A 163 4.54 -4.01 17.69
CA ALA A 163 5.07 -5.15 16.94
C ALA A 163 6.18 -5.85 17.75
N ALA A 164 5.80 -6.67 18.74
CA ALA A 164 6.76 -7.35 19.63
C ALA A 164 7.78 -8.23 18.87
N ASP A 165 7.43 -8.76 17.69
CA ASP A 165 8.25 -9.65 16.85
C ASP A 165 8.38 -9.13 15.40
N GLY A 166 8.12 -7.83 15.15
CA GLY A 166 8.15 -7.25 13.80
C GLY A 166 9.57 -7.04 13.27
N TRP A 167 9.73 -7.19 11.98
CA TRP A 167 10.94 -6.79 11.28
C TRP A 167 10.90 -5.27 11.03
N GLU A 168 12.06 -4.67 10.97
CA GLU A 168 12.15 -3.28 10.51
C GLU A 168 11.80 -3.23 9.02
N LEU A 169 10.90 -2.30 8.65
CA LEU A 169 10.59 -2.09 7.26
C LEU A 169 11.84 -1.59 6.54
N SER A 170 12.25 -2.28 5.49
CA SER A 170 13.45 -1.94 4.74
C SER A 170 13.32 -0.54 4.12
N PRO A 171 14.34 0.33 4.25
CA PRO A 171 14.28 1.70 3.73
C PRO A 171 13.93 1.78 2.22
N PRO A 172 14.42 0.89 1.36
CA PRO A 172 14.05 0.90 -0.05
C PRO A 172 12.56 0.68 -0.27
N LEU A 173 11.91 -0.19 0.51
CA LEU A 173 10.49 -0.45 0.41
C LEU A 173 9.68 0.70 1.03
N ALA A 174 10.06 1.16 2.22
CA ALA A 174 9.41 2.28 2.90
C ALA A 174 9.33 3.53 2.02
N ASN A 175 10.43 3.88 1.36
CA ASN A 175 10.53 5.08 0.52
C ASN A 175 9.68 5.01 -0.77
N ARG A 176 8.95 3.94 -1.02
CA ARG A 176 8.04 3.79 -2.18
C ARG A 176 6.59 4.12 -1.87
N PHE A 177 6.29 4.42 -0.61
CA PHE A 177 4.94 4.72 -0.16
C PHE A 177 4.78 6.17 0.29
N VAL A 178 3.59 6.70 0.14
CA VAL A 178 3.11 7.84 0.92
C VAL A 178 2.72 7.30 2.29
N HIS A 179 3.31 7.83 3.35
CA HIS A 179 3.04 7.38 4.71
C HIS A 179 1.89 8.17 5.32
N LEU A 180 0.86 7.47 5.77
CA LEU A 180 -0.26 8.05 6.50
C LEU A 180 -0.37 7.42 7.88
N GLN A 181 -0.56 8.26 8.90
CA GLN A 181 -0.88 7.79 10.26
C GLN A 181 -2.38 7.52 10.32
N TRP A 182 -2.75 6.31 10.75
CA TRP A 182 -4.14 5.92 10.94
C TRP A 182 -4.42 5.89 12.43
N ALA A 183 -5.17 6.87 12.92
CA ALA A 183 -5.52 6.99 14.33
C ALA A 183 -6.97 6.55 14.56
N HIS A 184 -7.26 6.12 15.78
CA HIS A 184 -8.61 5.78 16.23
C HIS A 184 -9.44 7.04 16.42
N ASP A 185 -10.66 7.04 15.89
CA ASP A 185 -11.67 8.01 16.31
C ASP A 185 -12.55 7.41 17.43
N HIS A 186 -12.29 7.85 18.64
CA HIS A 186 -13.08 7.45 19.80
C HIS A 186 -14.56 7.87 19.68
N GLU A 187 -14.88 8.92 18.91
CA GLU A 187 -16.26 9.40 18.76
C GLU A 187 -17.12 8.48 17.88
N VAL A 188 -16.55 7.84 16.86
CA VAL A 188 -17.30 6.93 15.97
C VAL A 188 -17.69 5.63 16.68
N VAL A 189 -16.85 5.13 17.60
CA VAL A 189 -17.14 3.91 18.36
C VAL A 189 -18.33 4.13 19.32
N VAL A 190 -18.42 5.29 19.94
CA VAL A 190 -19.50 5.61 20.88
C VAL A 190 -20.85 5.75 20.16
N ARG A 191 -20.87 6.28 18.93
CA ARG A 191 -22.11 6.36 18.12
C ARG A 191 -22.60 5.01 17.60
N GLY A 192 -21.70 4.05 17.37
CA GLY A 192 -22.05 2.70 16.91
C GLY A 192 -22.59 1.77 17.99
N LEU A 193 -22.36 2.09 19.27
CA LEU A 193 -22.83 1.30 20.40
C LEU A 193 -24.15 1.82 21.05
N GLY A 194 -24.68 2.94 20.54
CA GLY A 194 -25.87 3.62 21.05
C GLY A 194 -27.13 3.50 20.15
N GLY A 195 -27.16 2.54 19.21
CA GLY A 195 -28.28 2.29 18.32
C GLY A 195 -28.92 0.93 18.56
#